data_dd2aaee006f17264958ed08eb40c9af8
#
_entry.id   dd2aaee006f17264958ed08eb40c9af8
#
_cell.length_a   1.000
_cell.length_b   1.000
_cell.length_c   1.000
_cell.angle_alpha   90.00
_cell.angle_beta   90.00
_cell.angle_gamma   90.00
#
_symmetry.space_group_name_H-M   'P 1'
#
loop_
_entity.id
_entity.type
_entity.pdbx_description
1 polymer ?
#
loop_
_entity_poly.entity_id
_entity_poly.type
_entity_poly.pdbx_seq_one_letter_code
_entity_poly.pdbx_strand_id
1 'polypeptide(L)'
;NLKPSNYIDLDWMIPAPAQGAMVVVAMANDEFCRQALNELNDIDTEVCTHIERQFLKTLEGGCTAPIGALAVFVEDDILFKGVLFSIDGKQKIEIEKTVPMQEWKKLGFYCAKEILENGGAELMTAIKINLKK
;
A
#
# COMPACT_ATOMS: atom_id res chain seq x y z
N ASN A 1 25.37 -1.13 19.50
CA ASN A 1 25.26 0.21 18.89
C ASN A 1 25.18 0.05 17.37
N LEU A 2 23.99 0.25 16.81
CA LEU A 2 23.81 0.30 15.36
C LEU A 2 24.41 1.62 14.85
N LYS A 3 25.29 1.54 13.85
CA LYS A 3 25.85 2.71 13.18
C LYS A 3 25.20 2.89 11.81
N PRO A 4 25.04 4.11 11.29
CA PRO A 4 24.50 4.33 9.94
C PRO A 4 25.20 3.52 8.84
N SER A 5 26.52 3.29 8.99
CA SER A 5 27.31 2.47 8.07
C SER A 5 26.94 0.97 8.04
N ASN A 6 26.09 0.52 8.97
CA ASN A 6 25.65 -0.87 9.07
C ASN A 6 24.27 -1.10 8.45
N TYR A 7 23.69 -0.08 7.81
CA TYR A 7 22.42 -0.20 7.10
C TYR A 7 22.65 -0.43 5.62
N ILE A 8 21.74 -1.19 5.02
CA ILE A 8 21.64 -1.37 3.58
C ILE A 8 20.27 -0.81 3.19
N ASP A 9 20.26 0.13 2.28
CA ASP A 9 19.02 0.65 1.73
C ASP A 9 18.34 -0.41 0.87
N LEU A 10 17.02 -0.54 1.04
CA LEU A 10 16.20 -1.52 0.32
C LEU A 10 15.33 -0.84 -0.73
N ASP A 11 15.87 0.11 -1.48
CA ASP A 11 15.16 0.92 -2.48
C ASP A 11 14.51 0.10 -3.59
N TRP A 12 15.01 -1.13 -3.77
CA TRP A 12 14.50 -2.11 -4.73
C TRP A 12 13.29 -2.90 -4.22
N MET A 13 12.98 -2.84 -2.93
CA MET A 13 11.91 -3.63 -2.30
C MET A 13 10.71 -2.76 -1.96
N ILE A 14 9.57 -3.03 -2.61
CA ILE A 14 8.31 -2.36 -2.31
C ILE A 14 7.81 -2.85 -0.94
N PRO A 15 7.57 -1.96 0.04
CA PRO A 15 7.13 -2.34 1.38
C PRO A 15 5.69 -2.86 1.40
N ALA A 16 5.28 -3.41 2.54
CA ALA A 16 3.88 -3.69 2.79
C ALA A 16 3.05 -2.38 2.78
N PRO A 17 1.78 -2.42 2.32
CA PRO A 17 0.93 -1.23 2.29
C PRO A 17 0.83 -0.54 3.65
N ALA A 18 0.99 0.78 3.68
CA ALA A 18 1.01 1.64 4.86
C ALA A 18 2.11 1.29 5.89
N GLN A 19 3.18 0.65 5.44
CA GLN A 19 4.33 0.33 6.29
C GLN A 19 4.99 1.60 6.83
N GLY A 20 5.13 1.67 8.15
CA GLY A 20 5.75 2.81 8.84
C GLY A 20 4.80 3.98 9.14
N ALA A 21 3.60 4.02 8.56
CA ALA A 21 2.61 5.02 8.91
C ALA A 21 2.01 4.74 10.29
N MET A 22 2.02 5.74 11.17
CA MET A 22 1.35 5.66 12.47
C MET A 22 -0.11 6.07 12.32
N VAL A 23 -1.01 5.30 12.95
CA VAL A 23 -2.42 5.63 12.99
C VAL A 23 -2.86 5.86 14.44
N VAL A 24 -3.58 6.94 14.68
CA VAL A 24 -4.21 7.24 15.97
C VAL A 24 -5.72 7.15 15.79
N VAL A 25 -6.40 6.46 16.68
CA VAL A 25 -7.85 6.26 16.63
C VAL A 25 -8.53 6.95 17.82
N ALA A 26 -9.73 7.49 17.58
CA ALA A 26 -10.59 8.04 18.60
C ALA A 26 -12.01 7.50 18.44
N MET A 27 -12.81 7.60 19.48
CA MET A 27 -14.24 7.26 19.41
C MET A 27 -14.94 8.19 18.43
N ALA A 28 -15.86 7.66 17.63
CA ALA A 28 -16.56 8.41 16.59
C ALA A 28 -17.37 9.60 17.14
N ASN A 29 -17.84 9.50 18.39
CA ASN A 29 -18.61 10.53 19.11
C ASN A 29 -17.76 11.43 20.02
N ASP A 30 -16.43 11.20 20.08
CA ASP A 30 -15.51 12.05 20.86
C ASP A 30 -14.97 13.18 19.99
N GLU A 31 -15.72 14.25 19.94
CA GLU A 31 -15.40 15.41 19.10
C GLU A 31 -14.14 16.14 19.55
N PHE A 32 -13.89 16.19 20.87
CA PHE A 32 -12.71 16.84 21.43
C PHE A 32 -11.42 16.10 21.00
N CYS A 33 -11.37 14.80 21.19
CA CYS A 33 -10.21 14.01 20.78
C CYS A 33 -10.00 14.07 19.27
N ARG A 34 -11.07 14.00 18.47
CA ARG A 34 -10.97 14.09 17.01
C ARG A 34 -10.42 15.41 16.53
N GLN A 35 -10.84 16.53 17.11
CA GLN A 35 -10.32 17.84 16.78
C GLN A 35 -8.84 17.97 17.17
N ALA A 36 -8.46 17.51 18.35
CA ALA A 36 -7.06 17.52 18.79
C ALA A 36 -6.15 16.65 17.89
N LEU A 37 -6.64 15.50 17.43
CA LEU A 37 -5.90 14.61 16.56
C LEU A 37 -5.75 15.13 15.12
N ASN A 38 -6.68 15.96 14.63
CA ASN A 38 -6.56 16.57 13.31
C ASN A 38 -5.30 17.45 13.16
N GLU A 39 -4.82 18.04 14.25
CA GLU A 39 -3.57 18.82 14.27
C GLU A 39 -2.32 17.95 13.99
N LEU A 40 -2.42 16.64 14.21
CA LEU A 40 -1.35 15.68 13.99
C LEU A 40 -1.42 15.02 12.61
N ASN A 41 -2.48 15.28 11.84
CA ASN A 41 -2.66 14.64 10.54
C ASN A 41 -1.71 15.20 9.50
N ASP A 42 -0.93 14.34 8.88
CA ASP A 42 -0.10 14.64 7.73
C ASP A 42 -0.85 14.25 6.45
N ILE A 43 -1.22 15.26 5.66
CA ILE A 43 -2.07 15.09 4.47
C ILE A 43 -1.39 14.22 3.40
N ASP A 44 -0.10 14.37 3.21
CA ASP A 44 0.64 13.60 2.20
C ASP A 44 0.68 12.13 2.57
N THR A 45 0.94 11.84 3.85
CA THR A 45 0.88 10.46 4.39
C THR A 45 -0.54 9.90 4.29
N GLU A 46 -1.57 10.70 4.56
CA GLU A 46 -2.97 10.27 4.42
C GLU A 46 -3.30 9.86 2.99
N VAL A 47 -2.93 10.68 2.00
CA VAL A 47 -3.15 10.40 0.58
C VAL A 47 -2.41 9.14 0.14
N CYS A 48 -1.12 9.04 0.44
CA CYS A 48 -0.29 7.89 0.07
C CYS A 48 -0.83 6.58 0.68
N THR A 49 -1.09 6.57 1.99
CA THR A 49 -1.61 5.37 2.67
C THR A 49 -3.02 5.01 2.23
N HIS A 50 -3.85 6.00 1.84
CA HIS A 50 -5.16 5.73 1.25
C HIS A 50 -5.04 4.94 -0.05
N ILE A 51 -4.15 5.36 -0.96
CA ILE A 51 -3.90 4.70 -2.25
C ILE A 51 -3.44 3.25 -2.01
N GLU A 52 -2.45 3.07 -1.15
CA GLU A 52 -1.87 1.77 -0.83
C GLU A 52 -2.90 0.82 -0.20
N ARG A 53 -3.69 1.30 0.75
CA ARG A 53 -4.76 0.52 1.39
C ARG A 53 -5.91 0.22 0.43
N GLN A 54 -6.24 1.12 -0.49
CA GLN A 54 -7.23 0.88 -1.53
C GLN A 54 -6.76 -0.24 -2.48
N PHE A 55 -5.48 -0.25 -2.85
CA PHE A 55 -4.86 -1.32 -3.64
C PHE A 55 -4.96 -2.66 -2.91
N LEU A 56 -4.51 -2.74 -1.66
CA LEU A 56 -4.59 -3.95 -0.84
C LEU A 56 -6.03 -4.47 -0.70
N LYS A 57 -6.97 -3.57 -0.40
CA LYS A 57 -8.39 -3.92 -0.23
C LYS A 57 -9.00 -4.45 -1.53
N THR A 58 -8.66 -3.87 -2.68
CA THR A 58 -9.19 -4.27 -3.98
C THR A 58 -8.66 -5.63 -4.42
N LEU A 59 -7.41 -5.97 -4.08
CA LEU A 59 -6.85 -7.31 -4.26
C LEU A 59 -7.43 -8.33 -3.26
N GLU A 60 -8.25 -7.89 -2.29
CA GLU A 60 -8.74 -8.70 -1.18
C GLU A 60 -7.59 -9.37 -0.40
N GLY A 61 -6.46 -8.69 -0.33
CA GLY A 61 -5.29 -9.15 0.40
C GLY A 61 -5.50 -9.02 1.91
N GLY A 62 -5.23 -10.09 2.63
CA GLY A 62 -5.09 -10.07 4.08
C GLY A 62 -3.65 -9.80 4.50
N CYS A 63 -3.39 -9.76 5.82
CA CYS A 63 -2.04 -9.52 6.37
C CYS A 63 -0.98 -10.55 5.95
N THR A 64 -1.40 -11.70 5.43
CA THR A 64 -0.53 -12.81 5.00
C THR A 64 -0.35 -12.90 3.49
N ALA A 65 -1.06 -12.09 2.72
CA ALA A 65 -0.88 -12.05 1.26
C ALA A 65 0.43 -11.30 0.92
N PRO A 66 1.27 -11.85 0.03
CA PRO A 66 2.55 -11.25 -0.34
C PRO A 66 2.35 -10.08 -1.31
N ILE A 67 1.81 -8.99 -0.81
CA ILE A 67 1.48 -7.76 -1.53
C ILE A 67 2.35 -6.63 -0.99
N GLY A 68 3.01 -5.92 -1.91
CA GLY A 68 3.68 -4.66 -1.62
C GLY A 68 2.95 -3.50 -2.30
N ALA A 69 2.96 -2.33 -1.66
CA ALA A 69 2.46 -1.09 -2.25
C ALA A 69 3.19 0.11 -1.65
N LEU A 70 3.55 1.05 -2.51
CA LEU A 70 4.19 2.30 -2.13
C LEU A 70 3.65 3.42 -3.00
N ALA A 71 3.12 4.45 -2.37
CA ALA A 71 2.78 5.72 -3.00
C ALA A 71 3.70 6.82 -2.46
N VAL A 72 4.22 7.66 -3.33
CA VAL A 72 5.06 8.79 -2.96
C VAL A 72 4.73 10.00 -3.83
N PHE A 73 4.83 11.19 -3.26
CA PHE A 73 4.78 12.43 -4.03
C PHE A 73 6.11 12.64 -4.76
N VAL A 74 6.02 13.01 -6.02
CA VAL A 74 7.14 13.38 -6.88
C VAL A 74 6.76 14.68 -7.57
N GLU A 75 7.25 15.79 -7.04
CA GLU A 75 6.82 17.13 -7.44
C GLU A 75 5.30 17.32 -7.30
N ASP A 76 4.58 17.59 -8.39
CA ASP A 76 3.12 17.76 -8.43
C ASP A 76 2.35 16.48 -8.75
N ASP A 77 3.05 15.35 -8.88
CA ASP A 77 2.51 14.06 -9.23
C ASP A 77 2.60 13.05 -8.08
N ILE A 78 1.86 11.95 -8.20
CA ILE A 78 1.96 10.80 -7.31
C ILE A 78 2.47 9.61 -8.11
N LEU A 79 3.61 9.08 -7.71
CA LEU A 79 4.13 7.80 -8.17
C LEU A 79 3.60 6.69 -7.27
N PHE A 80 2.94 5.71 -7.87
CA PHE A 80 2.50 4.50 -7.19
C PHE A 80 3.21 3.27 -7.75
N LYS A 81 3.71 2.42 -6.86
CA LYS A 81 4.27 1.10 -7.16
C LYS A 81 3.50 0.04 -6.40
N GLY A 82 3.02 -0.98 -7.11
CA GLY A 82 2.32 -2.11 -6.54
C GLY A 82 2.88 -3.44 -7.01
N VAL A 83 2.91 -4.44 -6.16
CA VAL A 83 3.41 -5.77 -6.49
C VAL A 83 2.61 -6.87 -5.78
N LEU A 84 2.40 -7.97 -6.49
CA LEU A 84 1.84 -9.21 -5.99
C LEU A 84 2.80 -10.36 -6.31
N PHE A 85 3.19 -11.12 -5.28
CA PHE A 85 4.01 -12.31 -5.44
C PHE A 85 3.20 -13.60 -5.22
N SER A 86 3.66 -14.71 -5.79
CA SER A 86 3.25 -16.04 -5.31
C SER A 86 3.86 -16.33 -3.94
N ILE A 87 3.25 -17.28 -3.19
CA ILE A 87 3.75 -17.67 -1.86
C ILE A 87 5.19 -18.24 -1.93
N ASP A 88 5.54 -18.89 -3.02
CA ASP A 88 6.88 -19.43 -3.25
C ASP A 88 7.87 -18.43 -3.86
N GLY A 89 7.42 -17.17 -4.09
CA GLY A 89 8.23 -16.10 -4.63
C GLY A 89 8.62 -16.23 -6.11
N LYS A 90 8.14 -17.26 -6.83
CA LYS A 90 8.55 -17.50 -8.22
C LYS A 90 7.79 -16.68 -9.25
N GLN A 91 6.59 -16.25 -8.92
CA GLN A 91 5.76 -15.41 -9.78
C GLN A 91 5.65 -14.01 -9.16
N LYS A 92 5.76 -13.01 -9.99
CA LYS A 92 5.65 -11.59 -9.64
C LYS A 92 4.82 -10.87 -10.69
N ILE A 93 3.83 -10.12 -10.24
CA ILE A 93 3.08 -9.19 -11.08
C ILE A 93 3.25 -7.81 -10.45
N GLU A 94 3.70 -6.85 -11.22
CA GLU A 94 3.97 -5.50 -10.73
C GLU A 94 3.34 -4.44 -11.61
N ILE A 95 3.10 -3.29 -11.01
CA ILE A 95 2.59 -2.10 -11.68
C ILE A 95 3.27 -0.87 -11.14
N GLU A 96 3.60 0.06 -12.03
CA GLU A 96 4.07 1.38 -11.70
C GLU A 96 3.26 2.41 -12.48
N LYS A 97 2.71 3.41 -11.81
CA LYS A 97 1.95 4.52 -12.42
C LYS A 97 2.29 5.84 -11.77
N THR A 98 2.40 6.86 -12.61
CA THR A 98 2.47 8.25 -12.17
C THR A 98 1.22 8.96 -12.65
N VAL A 99 0.56 9.68 -11.75
CA VAL A 99 -0.65 10.46 -12.05
C VAL A 99 -0.56 11.84 -11.41
N PRO A 100 -1.19 12.87 -11.99
CA PRO A 100 -1.34 14.16 -11.34
C PRO A 100 -2.00 14.03 -9.97
N MET A 101 -1.57 14.87 -9.00
CA MET A 101 -2.09 14.85 -7.63
C MET A 101 -3.63 14.86 -7.57
N GLN A 102 -4.32 15.49 -8.53
CA GLN A 102 -5.78 15.57 -8.54
C GLN A 102 -6.48 14.23 -8.81
N GLU A 103 -5.75 13.24 -9.34
CA GLU A 103 -6.30 11.95 -9.78
C GLU A 103 -6.09 10.80 -8.79
N TRP A 104 -5.57 11.08 -7.60
CA TRP A 104 -5.18 10.07 -6.61
C TRP A 104 -6.32 9.18 -6.10
N LYS A 105 -7.56 9.72 -6.03
CA LYS A 105 -8.67 9.11 -5.27
C LYS A 105 -9.01 7.66 -5.64
N LYS A 106 -8.76 7.26 -6.88
CA LYS A 106 -9.03 5.89 -7.36
C LYS A 106 -7.79 5.18 -7.90
N LEU A 107 -6.62 5.75 -7.71
CA LEU A 107 -5.37 5.22 -8.26
C LEU A 107 -5.11 3.78 -7.78
N GLY A 108 -5.18 3.53 -6.48
CA GLY A 108 -4.99 2.19 -5.92
C GLY A 108 -6.00 1.17 -6.44
N PHE A 109 -7.26 1.58 -6.63
CA PHE A 109 -8.28 0.72 -7.20
C PHE A 109 -7.98 0.31 -8.64
N TYR A 110 -7.64 1.28 -9.51
CA TYR A 110 -7.34 0.98 -10.91
C TYR A 110 -6.07 0.15 -11.06
N CYS A 111 -5.03 0.44 -10.28
CA CYS A 111 -3.80 -0.35 -10.28
C CYS A 111 -4.06 -1.80 -9.83
N ALA A 112 -4.88 -2.01 -8.80
CA ALA A 112 -5.25 -3.35 -8.36
C ALA A 112 -6.07 -4.12 -9.41
N LYS A 113 -6.99 -3.45 -10.10
CA LYS A 113 -7.74 -4.06 -11.20
C LYS A 113 -6.84 -4.53 -12.32
N GLU A 114 -5.88 -3.70 -12.70
CA GLU A 114 -4.90 -4.06 -13.73
C GLU A 114 -4.01 -5.26 -13.30
N ILE A 115 -3.59 -5.33 -12.04
CA ILE A 115 -2.91 -6.51 -11.50
C ILE A 115 -3.79 -7.76 -11.62
N LEU A 116 -5.09 -7.67 -11.25
CA LEU A 116 -6.02 -8.80 -11.34
C LEU A 116 -6.22 -9.29 -12.77
N GLU A 117 -6.35 -8.37 -13.73
CA GLU A 117 -6.51 -8.66 -15.15
C GLU A 117 -5.25 -9.27 -15.79
N ASN A 118 -4.07 -8.96 -15.26
CA ASN A 118 -2.79 -9.49 -15.72
C ASN A 118 -2.36 -10.81 -15.02
N GLY A 119 -3.32 -11.62 -14.57
CA GLY A 119 -3.08 -12.92 -13.94
C GLY A 119 -3.08 -12.89 -12.41
N GLY A 120 -3.28 -11.72 -11.80
CA GLY A 120 -3.35 -11.59 -10.35
C GLY A 120 -4.57 -12.29 -9.74
N ALA A 121 -5.68 -12.43 -10.48
CA ALA A 121 -6.87 -13.11 -9.99
C ALA A 121 -6.62 -14.59 -9.69
N GLU A 122 -5.93 -15.30 -10.59
CA GLU A 122 -5.54 -16.70 -10.43
C GLU A 122 -4.54 -16.82 -9.28
N LEU A 123 -3.58 -15.90 -9.21
CA LEU A 123 -2.55 -15.90 -8.17
C LEU A 123 -3.17 -15.67 -6.78
N MET A 124 -4.08 -14.72 -6.65
CA MET A 124 -4.81 -14.45 -5.40
C MET A 124 -5.68 -15.65 -4.97
N THR A 125 -6.29 -16.35 -5.93
CA THR A 125 -7.04 -17.57 -5.65
C THR A 125 -6.13 -18.68 -5.09
N ALA A 126 -4.96 -18.89 -5.69
CA ALA A 126 -3.97 -19.86 -5.21
C ALA A 126 -3.45 -19.50 -3.80
N ILE A 127 -3.20 -18.21 -3.54
CA ILE A 127 -2.79 -17.71 -2.23
C ILE A 127 -3.86 -18.00 -1.17
N LYS A 128 -5.13 -17.69 -1.43
CA LYS A 128 -6.25 -17.94 -0.51
C LYS A 128 -6.44 -19.42 -0.16
N ILE A 129 -6.24 -20.31 -1.13
CA ILE A 129 -6.32 -21.76 -0.91
C ILE A 129 -5.18 -22.24 0.02
N ASN A 130 -3.98 -21.75 -0.19
CA ASN A 130 -2.82 -22.13 0.62
C ASN A 130 -2.88 -21.60 2.06
N LEU A 131 -3.46 -20.42 2.28
CA LEU A 131 -3.61 -19.82 3.61
C LEU A 131 -4.73 -20.45 4.46
N LYS A 132 -5.60 -21.28 3.88
CA LYS A 132 -6.64 -22.02 4.60
C LYS A 132 -6.21 -23.40 5.09
N LYS A 133 -5.03 -23.83 4.74
CA LYS A 133 -4.40 -25.06 5.22
C LYS A 133 -3.56 -24.81 6.46
#